data_0428b5b9ab466e8cfe55ef41dfdd7be1
#
_entry.id   0428b5b9ab466e8cfe55ef41dfdd7be1
#
_cell.length_a   1.000
_cell.length_b   1.000
_cell.length_c   1.000
_cell.angle_alpha   90.00
_cell.angle_beta   90.00
_cell.angle_gamma   90.00
#
_symmetry.space_group_name_H-M   'P 1'
#
loop_
_entity.id
_entity.type
_entity.pdbx_description
1 polymer ?
#
loop_
_entity_poly.entity_id
_entity_poly.type
_entity_poly.pdbx_seq_one_letter_code
_entity_poly.pdbx_strand_id
1 'polypeptide(L)'
;MRANAARHPFRRLAWPFPYREDSDAHPQPGPGIGYPLRPPSVFNRRVRKTGLLLSEEAKVFHAADRARISFERLRKDGKRRFLSGASMLSRHQQSWGVEQWAAYLKDKEIPVLLATRDMFQSLKSQGKDAPEFSPRELAEFVHDDPYLAVKLLIEAERHRSRRLGKETTTQLATILQLGSDELYSLIAGSPVVHVDHPGWQAAVSTAVLASSIARAWSNFRSDASPEEISLATLLSETGELLLWHFAPELPTGAIAEFESGRANRTGLAQLNSAGFTFRQLTLVLADVWQLPQMISQLIRGVDRPRTHIAQIAIDCARHLMQNPDNPALPSDIGNISQHIPGVAKEKLISVLPISDEQKTHILAGLSEK
;
A
#
# COMPACT_ATOMS: atom_id res chain seq x y z
N MET A 1 50.47 -12.65 21.88
CA MET A 1 49.46 -11.67 22.35
C MET A 1 48.18 -11.86 21.57
N ARG A 2 47.13 -12.33 22.23
CA ARG A 2 45.85 -12.75 21.58
C ARG A 2 44.91 -11.57 21.52
N ALA A 3 44.45 -11.23 20.31
CA ALA A 3 43.40 -10.23 20.12
C ALA A 3 42.00 -10.90 20.19
N ASN A 4 41.22 -10.39 21.12
CA ASN A 4 39.85 -10.80 21.41
C ASN A 4 38.90 -10.22 20.34
N ALA A 5 38.27 -11.08 19.53
CA ALA A 5 37.22 -10.70 18.59
C ALA A 5 35.87 -10.80 19.32
N ALA A 6 35.26 -9.67 19.60
CA ALA A 6 33.93 -9.57 20.14
C ALA A 6 32.90 -10.05 19.09
N ARG A 7 32.17 -11.10 19.40
CA ARG A 7 31.06 -11.63 18.59
C ARG A 7 29.82 -10.79 18.82
N HIS A 8 29.36 -10.08 17.81
CA HIS A 8 28.01 -9.48 17.80
C HIS A 8 26.96 -10.54 17.50
N PRO A 9 25.87 -10.61 18.28
CA PRO A 9 24.77 -11.53 18.05
C PRO A 9 23.68 -10.84 17.21
N PHE A 10 23.86 -10.77 15.90
CA PHE A 10 22.70 -10.53 15.00
C PHE A 10 22.33 -11.85 14.33
N ARG A 11 21.38 -12.55 14.97
CA ARG A 11 20.68 -13.68 14.37
C ARG A 11 19.84 -13.19 13.19
N ARG A 12 19.95 -13.94 12.10
CA ARG A 12 19.17 -13.88 10.85
C ARG A 12 17.69 -13.66 11.11
N LEU A 13 17.13 -12.54 10.67
CA LEU A 13 15.71 -12.36 10.45
C LEU A 13 15.40 -12.94 9.07
N ALA A 14 14.87 -14.17 9.07
CA ALA A 14 14.37 -14.82 7.87
C ALA A 14 13.01 -14.22 7.50
N TRP A 15 12.77 -14.01 6.24
CA TRP A 15 11.48 -13.69 5.65
C TRP A 15 10.48 -14.79 6.03
N PRO A 16 9.23 -14.51 6.47
CA PRO A 16 8.36 -15.49 7.10
C PRO A 16 7.57 -16.38 6.15
N PHE A 17 8.14 -16.83 5.06
CA PHE A 17 7.49 -17.84 4.21
C PHE A 17 8.42 -19.04 4.03
N PRO A 18 8.21 -20.14 4.80
CA PRO A 18 8.88 -21.39 4.53
C PRO A 18 8.24 -22.07 3.32
N TYR A 19 9.00 -22.25 2.26
CA TYR A 19 8.73 -23.24 1.24
C TYR A 19 8.93 -24.62 1.89
N ARG A 20 7.86 -25.36 2.09
CA ARG A 20 7.90 -26.78 2.45
C ARG A 20 7.42 -27.56 1.25
N GLU A 21 8.34 -28.25 0.61
CA GLU A 21 8.05 -29.45 -0.15
C GLU A 21 7.68 -30.53 0.86
N ASP A 22 6.44 -30.97 0.86
CA ASP A 22 6.04 -32.24 1.46
C ASP A 22 5.42 -33.12 0.37
N SER A 23 6.15 -34.20 0.12
CA SER A 23 5.77 -35.35 -0.67
C SER A 23 4.60 -36.11 -0.06
N ASP A 24 3.70 -36.56 -0.93
CA ASP A 24 2.88 -37.77 -0.86
C ASP A 24 2.11 -38.10 0.43
N ALA A 25 0.83 -37.75 0.48
CA ALA A 25 -0.22 -38.58 1.07
C ALA A 25 -1.61 -38.19 0.56
N HIS A 26 -2.20 -39.03 -0.28
CA HIS A 26 -3.61 -38.93 -0.62
C HIS A 26 -4.49 -39.39 0.55
N PRO A 27 -5.56 -38.71 0.91
CA PRO A 27 -6.76 -39.32 1.48
C PRO A 27 -7.95 -39.22 0.50
N GLN A 28 -8.69 -40.31 0.47
CA GLN A 28 -9.92 -40.57 -0.28
C GLN A 28 -11.08 -39.65 0.11
N PRO A 29 -12.02 -39.35 -0.79
CA PRO A 29 -13.15 -38.47 -0.52
C PRO A 29 -14.26 -39.15 0.29
N GLY A 30 -14.67 -38.51 1.37
CA GLY A 30 -15.89 -38.85 2.12
C GLY A 30 -17.11 -38.08 1.58
N PRO A 31 -18.35 -38.54 1.84
CA PRO A 31 -19.54 -38.11 1.13
C PRO A 31 -20.04 -36.72 1.54
N GLY A 32 -20.61 -36.02 0.55
CA GLY A 32 -21.04 -34.66 0.59
C GLY A 32 -22.14 -34.31 1.60
N ILE A 33 -22.01 -33.12 2.17
CA ILE A 33 -23.13 -32.36 2.73
C ILE A 33 -23.14 -31.02 1.99
N GLY A 34 -24.15 -30.88 1.11
CA GLY A 34 -24.39 -29.66 0.37
C GLY A 34 -24.93 -28.57 1.27
N TYR A 35 -24.23 -27.41 1.30
CA TYR A 35 -24.79 -26.17 1.79
C TYR A 35 -25.09 -25.25 0.60
N PRO A 36 -26.29 -24.65 0.53
CA PRO A 36 -26.65 -23.78 -0.56
C PRO A 36 -25.89 -22.45 -0.45
N LEU A 37 -25.20 -22.08 -1.53
CA LEU A 37 -24.61 -20.76 -1.73
C LEU A 37 -25.75 -19.71 -1.79
N ARG A 38 -25.94 -18.93 -0.73
CA ARG A 38 -26.73 -17.72 -0.76
C ARG A 38 -25.87 -16.55 -1.22
N PRO A 39 -26.36 -15.68 -2.13
CA PRO A 39 -25.64 -14.48 -2.55
C PRO A 39 -25.54 -13.46 -1.40
N PRO A 40 -24.56 -12.53 -1.42
CA PRO A 40 -24.27 -11.61 -0.33
C PRO A 40 -25.21 -10.42 -0.31
N SER A 41 -26.52 -10.66 -0.05
CA SER A 41 -27.54 -9.61 0.08
C SER A 41 -27.67 -9.04 1.49
N VAL A 42 -26.94 -9.52 2.47
CA VAL A 42 -27.07 -9.12 3.87
C VAL A 42 -26.19 -7.92 4.24
N PHE A 43 -25.15 -7.65 3.47
CA PHE A 43 -24.20 -6.56 3.76
C PHE A 43 -24.82 -5.16 3.51
N ASN A 44 -25.67 -5.03 2.48
CA ASN A 44 -26.26 -3.75 2.10
C ASN A 44 -27.42 -3.27 3.01
N ARG A 45 -28.02 -4.13 3.82
CA ARG A 45 -29.14 -3.73 4.71
C ARG A 45 -28.68 -3.17 6.07
N ARG A 46 -27.47 -3.46 6.52
CA ARG A 46 -26.98 -2.96 7.81
C ARG A 46 -26.40 -1.54 7.73
N VAL A 47 -25.86 -1.13 6.59
CA VAL A 47 -25.30 0.22 6.39
C VAL A 47 -26.40 1.29 6.34
N ARG A 48 -27.63 0.94 5.93
CA ARG A 48 -28.75 1.89 5.85
C ARG A 48 -29.52 2.12 7.15
N LYS A 49 -29.32 1.33 8.20
CA LYS A 49 -30.11 1.42 9.45
C LYS A 49 -29.42 2.07 10.64
N THR A 50 -28.15 2.32 10.57
CA THR A 50 -27.41 3.03 11.61
C THR A 50 -26.80 4.28 11.00
N GLY A 51 -27.48 5.42 11.16
CA GLY A 51 -26.91 6.76 10.98
C GLY A 51 -25.83 7.07 12.04
N LEU A 52 -25.05 6.07 12.42
CA LEU A 52 -23.87 6.24 13.23
C LEU A 52 -22.72 6.67 12.30
N LEU A 53 -22.30 7.91 12.46
CA LEU A 53 -20.95 8.35 12.10
C LEU A 53 -19.99 7.36 12.78
N LEU A 54 -19.47 6.41 12.00
CA LEU A 54 -18.38 5.55 12.46
C LEU A 54 -17.26 6.48 12.94
N SER A 55 -16.75 6.24 14.15
CA SER A 55 -15.57 6.96 14.63
C SER A 55 -14.42 6.77 13.64
N GLU A 56 -13.49 7.74 13.58
CA GLU A 56 -12.30 7.63 12.71
C GLU A 56 -11.54 6.31 12.97
N GLU A 57 -11.55 5.81 14.23
CA GLU A 57 -10.99 4.52 14.62
C GLU A 57 -11.70 3.34 13.92
N ALA A 58 -13.03 3.39 13.82
CA ALA A 58 -13.78 2.34 13.11
C ALA A 58 -13.52 2.36 11.59
N LYS A 59 -13.23 3.52 11.00
CA LYS A 59 -12.89 3.63 9.56
C LYS A 59 -11.52 3.03 9.26
N VAL A 60 -10.53 3.25 10.12
CA VAL A 60 -9.18 2.65 10.01
C VAL A 60 -9.28 1.12 10.15
N PHE A 61 -10.08 0.65 11.11
CA PHE A 61 -10.31 -0.78 11.32
C PHE A 61 -10.98 -1.45 10.10
N HIS A 62 -11.94 -0.77 9.46
CA HIS A 62 -12.58 -1.27 8.23
C HIS A 62 -11.64 -1.27 7.01
N ALA A 63 -10.71 -0.35 6.89
CA ALA A 63 -9.73 -0.33 5.81
C ALA A 63 -8.72 -1.49 5.95
N ALA A 64 -8.24 -1.72 7.17
CA ALA A 64 -7.31 -2.82 7.45
C ALA A 64 -7.98 -4.21 7.35
N ASP A 65 -9.22 -4.35 7.80
CA ASP A 65 -10.00 -5.59 7.62
C ASP A 65 -10.31 -5.84 6.14
N ARG A 66 -10.57 -4.80 5.36
CA ARG A 66 -10.75 -4.93 3.90
C ARG A 66 -9.45 -5.36 3.21
N ALA A 67 -8.32 -4.76 3.58
CA ALA A 67 -7.00 -5.17 3.08
C ALA A 67 -6.69 -6.62 3.45
N ARG A 68 -6.98 -7.04 4.69
CA ARG A 68 -6.81 -8.40 5.18
C ARG A 68 -7.78 -9.39 4.53
N ILE A 69 -9.05 -9.03 4.33
CA ILE A 69 -10.06 -9.86 3.65
C ILE A 69 -9.73 -10.00 2.17
N SER A 70 -9.23 -8.95 1.51
CA SER A 70 -8.69 -9.01 0.16
C SER A 70 -7.48 -9.96 0.10
N PHE A 71 -6.56 -9.85 1.06
CA PHE A 71 -5.39 -10.73 1.18
C PHE A 71 -5.79 -12.20 1.38
N GLU A 72 -6.75 -12.50 2.26
CA GLU A 72 -7.22 -13.89 2.48
C GLU A 72 -8.01 -14.45 1.27
N ARG A 73 -8.77 -13.62 0.55
CA ARG A 73 -9.42 -14.02 -0.71
C ARG A 73 -8.39 -14.33 -1.79
N LEU A 74 -7.42 -13.45 -1.99
CA LEU A 74 -6.35 -13.64 -2.98
C LEU A 74 -5.52 -14.90 -2.67
N ARG A 75 -5.28 -15.20 -1.40
CA ARG A 75 -4.58 -16.43 -0.98
C ARG A 75 -5.37 -17.73 -1.27
N LYS A 76 -6.70 -17.66 -1.24
CA LYS A 76 -7.56 -18.83 -1.55
C LYS A 76 -7.71 -19.06 -3.05
N ASP A 77 -7.70 -17.98 -3.86
CA ASP A 77 -7.85 -18.04 -5.32
C ASP A 77 -6.52 -18.27 -6.06
N GLY A 78 -5.38 -18.06 -5.40
CA GLY A 78 -4.02 -18.06 -5.97
C GLY A 78 -3.45 -19.43 -6.38
N LYS A 79 -4.24 -20.50 -6.48
CA LYS A 79 -3.76 -21.83 -6.94
C LYS A 79 -3.90 -22.10 -8.44
N ARG A 80 -4.22 -21.10 -9.27
CA ARG A 80 -4.36 -21.32 -10.72
C ARG A 80 -3.68 -20.26 -11.57
N ARG A 81 -2.62 -20.70 -12.25
CA ARG A 81 -1.90 -20.12 -13.39
C ARG A 81 -0.79 -19.12 -13.09
N PHE A 82 0.35 -19.64 -12.67
CA PHE A 82 1.62 -19.18 -13.26
C PHE A 82 1.57 -19.60 -14.73
N LEU A 83 1.38 -18.66 -15.62
CA LEU A 83 1.93 -18.72 -16.97
C LEU A 83 1.51 -17.47 -17.77
N SER A 84 2.51 -16.89 -18.38
CA SER A 84 2.39 -16.25 -19.67
C SER A 84 2.19 -14.74 -19.68
N GLY A 85 3.25 -14.04 -19.99
CA GLY A 85 3.26 -12.72 -20.55
C GLY A 85 4.20 -11.70 -19.93
N ALA A 86 4.93 -12.02 -18.87
CA ALA A 86 6.02 -11.16 -18.45
C ALA A 86 7.12 -11.26 -19.53
N SER A 87 7.16 -10.26 -20.39
CA SER A 87 8.24 -10.08 -21.34
C SER A 87 9.53 -9.96 -20.54
N MET A 88 10.39 -10.97 -20.63
CA MET A 88 11.74 -10.89 -20.02
C MET A 88 12.39 -9.59 -20.45
N LEU A 89 12.92 -8.83 -19.49
CA LEU A 89 13.63 -7.59 -19.78
C LEU A 89 14.68 -7.83 -20.84
N SER A 90 14.68 -7.03 -21.89
CA SER A 90 15.73 -7.06 -22.88
C SER A 90 17.08 -6.70 -22.23
N ARG A 91 18.18 -7.15 -22.80
CA ARG A 91 19.53 -6.77 -22.30
C ARG A 91 19.72 -5.27 -22.19
N HIS A 92 19.08 -4.52 -23.07
CA HIS A 92 19.12 -3.06 -23.04
C HIS A 92 18.36 -2.52 -21.83
N GLN A 93 17.16 -3.02 -21.52
CA GLN A 93 16.35 -2.61 -20.36
C GLN A 93 17.02 -2.97 -19.02
N GLN A 94 17.78 -4.05 -18.96
CA GLN A 94 18.55 -4.43 -17.78
C GLN A 94 19.64 -3.40 -17.41
N SER A 95 20.09 -2.59 -18.38
CA SER A 95 21.06 -1.52 -18.16
C SER A 95 20.46 -0.14 -17.96
N TRP A 96 19.12 -0.04 -17.92
CA TRP A 96 18.47 1.25 -17.74
C TRP A 96 18.64 1.77 -16.32
N GLY A 97 18.96 3.06 -16.23
CA GLY A 97 18.88 3.80 -14.97
C GLY A 97 17.47 4.35 -14.71
N VAL A 98 17.32 5.07 -13.62
CA VAL A 98 16.04 5.60 -13.15
C VAL A 98 15.35 6.49 -14.19
N GLU A 99 16.11 7.32 -14.92
CA GLU A 99 15.58 8.25 -15.93
C GLU A 99 14.99 7.53 -17.13
N GLN A 100 15.64 6.46 -17.61
CA GLN A 100 15.13 5.65 -18.72
C GLN A 100 13.87 4.89 -18.32
N TRP A 101 13.83 4.35 -17.09
CA TRP A 101 12.64 3.71 -16.56
C TRP A 101 11.50 4.71 -16.41
N ALA A 102 11.75 5.89 -15.89
CA ALA A 102 10.72 6.93 -15.77
C ALA A 102 10.22 7.36 -17.16
N ALA A 103 11.12 7.57 -18.13
CA ALA A 103 10.74 7.90 -19.50
C ALA A 103 9.89 6.80 -20.17
N TYR A 104 10.15 5.54 -19.89
CA TYR A 104 9.35 4.41 -20.37
C TYR A 104 7.99 4.35 -19.70
N LEU A 105 7.93 4.54 -18.37
CA LEU A 105 6.71 4.37 -17.58
C LEU A 105 5.75 5.55 -17.69
N LYS A 106 6.24 6.76 -17.96
CA LYS A 106 5.41 7.97 -17.99
C LYS A 106 4.24 7.90 -18.96
N ASP A 107 4.44 7.21 -20.11
CA ASP A 107 3.45 7.09 -21.18
C ASP A 107 2.69 5.75 -21.12
N LYS A 108 2.95 4.92 -20.10
CA LYS A 108 2.24 3.65 -19.91
C LYS A 108 0.87 3.87 -19.30
N GLU A 109 -0.08 3.08 -19.78
CA GLU A 109 -1.41 3.04 -19.16
C GLU A 109 -1.30 2.46 -17.75
N ILE A 110 -1.57 3.28 -16.74
CA ILE A 110 -1.55 2.84 -15.35
C ILE A 110 -2.76 1.94 -15.11
N PRO A 111 -2.57 0.71 -14.59
CA PRO A 111 -3.67 -0.21 -14.35
C PRO A 111 -4.50 0.20 -13.13
N VAL A 112 -5.54 -0.56 -12.84
CA VAL A 112 -6.28 -0.55 -11.57
C VAL A 112 -6.28 -1.94 -10.96
N LEU A 113 -6.56 -2.05 -9.67
CA LEU A 113 -6.73 -3.35 -9.02
C LEU A 113 -7.99 -4.05 -9.55
N LEU A 114 -7.94 -5.39 -9.64
CA LEU A 114 -9.10 -6.20 -10.02
C LEU A 114 -10.30 -5.93 -9.11
N ALA A 115 -10.07 -5.85 -7.80
CA ALA A 115 -11.11 -5.55 -6.81
C ALA A 115 -11.82 -4.21 -7.10
N THR A 116 -11.08 -3.19 -7.49
CA THR A 116 -11.62 -1.88 -7.89
C THR A 116 -12.51 -2.02 -9.12
N ARG A 117 -12.02 -2.72 -10.16
CA ARG A 117 -12.77 -2.95 -11.39
C ARG A 117 -14.06 -3.71 -11.13
N ASP A 118 -14.00 -4.82 -10.39
CA ASP A 118 -15.15 -5.68 -10.09
C ASP A 118 -16.21 -4.95 -9.28
N MET A 119 -15.80 -4.15 -8.30
CA MET A 119 -16.69 -3.30 -7.52
C MET A 119 -17.47 -2.33 -8.43
N PHE A 120 -16.77 -1.60 -9.29
CA PHE A 120 -17.42 -0.63 -10.19
C PHE A 120 -18.28 -1.30 -11.26
N GLN A 121 -17.89 -2.46 -11.77
CA GLN A 121 -18.74 -3.25 -12.69
C GLN A 121 -20.02 -3.71 -11.99
N SER A 122 -19.92 -4.16 -10.73
CA SER A 122 -21.09 -4.54 -9.93
C SER A 122 -22.04 -3.37 -9.72
N LEU A 123 -21.52 -2.16 -9.44
CA LEU A 123 -22.33 -0.95 -9.32
C LEU A 123 -23.04 -0.61 -10.63
N LYS A 124 -22.31 -0.63 -11.74
CA LYS A 124 -22.88 -0.34 -13.07
C LYS A 124 -23.97 -1.34 -13.47
N SER A 125 -23.86 -2.60 -13.09
CA SER A 125 -24.85 -3.64 -13.38
C SER A 125 -26.18 -3.44 -12.64
N GLN A 126 -26.19 -2.70 -11.53
CA GLN A 126 -27.39 -2.37 -10.79
C GLN A 126 -28.22 -1.25 -11.44
N GLY A 127 -27.69 -0.58 -12.45
CA GLY A 127 -28.40 0.45 -13.23
C GLY A 127 -28.96 1.57 -12.36
N LYS A 128 -30.25 1.87 -12.53
CA LYS A 128 -30.94 2.94 -11.75
C LYS A 128 -31.08 2.64 -10.27
N ASP A 129 -30.91 1.37 -9.86
CA ASP A 129 -30.95 0.94 -8.46
C ASP A 129 -29.57 0.98 -7.79
N ALA A 130 -28.53 1.38 -8.53
CA ALA A 130 -27.20 1.54 -7.99
C ALA A 130 -27.21 2.62 -6.89
N PRO A 131 -26.54 2.38 -5.74
CA PRO A 131 -26.41 3.41 -4.73
C PRO A 131 -25.59 4.58 -5.28
N GLU A 132 -26.09 5.78 -5.12
CA GLU A 132 -25.31 6.99 -5.35
C GLU A 132 -24.25 7.14 -4.25
N PHE A 133 -22.99 7.24 -4.65
CA PHE A 133 -21.90 7.49 -3.72
C PHE A 133 -21.56 8.98 -3.69
N SER A 134 -21.44 9.51 -2.49
CA SER A 134 -20.88 10.84 -2.31
C SER A 134 -19.39 10.87 -2.73
N PRO A 135 -18.86 12.03 -3.14
CA PRO A 135 -17.44 12.16 -3.45
C PRO A 135 -16.50 11.69 -2.34
N ARG A 136 -16.95 11.80 -1.07
CA ARG A 136 -16.18 11.32 0.09
C ARG A 136 -16.14 9.80 0.15
N GLU A 137 -17.23 9.11 -0.09
CA GLU A 137 -17.26 7.64 -0.15
C GLU A 137 -16.40 7.14 -1.33
N LEU A 138 -16.46 7.82 -2.48
CA LEU A 138 -15.60 7.50 -3.62
C LEU A 138 -14.12 7.70 -3.27
N ALA A 139 -13.76 8.71 -2.50
CA ALA A 139 -12.38 8.93 -2.06
C ALA A 139 -11.85 7.79 -1.17
N GLU A 140 -12.69 7.21 -0.31
CA GLU A 140 -12.31 6.04 0.49
C GLU A 140 -12.09 4.79 -0.39
N PHE A 141 -12.84 4.62 -1.47
CA PHE A 141 -12.57 3.54 -2.43
C PHE A 141 -11.27 3.73 -3.20
N VAL A 142 -10.97 4.96 -3.61
CA VAL A 142 -9.71 5.30 -4.29
C VAL A 142 -8.51 5.09 -3.37
N HIS A 143 -8.68 5.29 -2.07
CA HIS A 143 -7.62 5.09 -1.08
C HIS A 143 -7.13 3.63 -1.04
N ASP A 144 -8.00 2.67 -1.31
CA ASP A 144 -7.66 1.24 -1.29
C ASP A 144 -6.95 0.76 -2.59
N ASP A 145 -6.83 1.64 -3.61
CA ASP A 145 -6.15 1.35 -4.87
C ASP A 145 -5.06 2.39 -5.18
N PRO A 146 -3.78 2.10 -4.85
CA PRO A 146 -2.69 3.05 -5.07
C PRO A 146 -2.43 3.36 -6.56
N TYR A 147 -2.76 2.45 -7.48
CA TYR A 147 -2.66 2.69 -8.91
C TYR A 147 -3.72 3.69 -9.38
N LEU A 148 -4.97 3.50 -8.92
CA LEU A 148 -6.05 4.44 -9.24
C LEU A 148 -5.78 5.82 -8.62
N ALA A 149 -5.26 5.86 -7.39
CA ALA A 149 -4.93 7.11 -6.70
C ALA A 149 -3.95 7.97 -7.50
N VAL A 150 -2.84 7.40 -7.97
CA VAL A 150 -1.87 8.14 -8.78
C VAL A 150 -2.44 8.50 -10.15
N LYS A 151 -3.20 7.61 -10.80
CA LYS A 151 -3.82 7.87 -12.10
C LYS A 151 -4.78 9.05 -12.05
N LEU A 152 -5.65 9.08 -11.04
CA LEU A 152 -6.59 10.20 -10.84
C LEU A 152 -5.87 11.52 -10.58
N LEU A 153 -4.80 11.49 -9.80
CA LEU A 153 -4.03 12.70 -9.52
C LEU A 153 -3.36 13.24 -10.79
N ILE A 154 -2.78 12.38 -11.63
CA ILE A 154 -2.21 12.75 -12.92
C ILE A 154 -3.29 13.41 -13.80
N GLU A 155 -4.47 12.82 -13.86
CA GLU A 155 -5.56 13.33 -14.68
C GLU A 155 -6.09 14.67 -14.17
N ALA A 156 -6.22 14.81 -12.85
CA ALA A 156 -6.60 16.09 -12.23
C ALA A 156 -5.57 17.19 -12.53
N GLU A 157 -4.27 16.87 -12.48
CA GLU A 157 -3.22 17.84 -12.81
C GLU A 157 -3.22 18.21 -14.31
N ARG A 158 -3.54 17.29 -15.21
CA ARG A 158 -3.71 17.60 -16.64
C ARG A 158 -4.86 18.58 -16.89
N HIS A 159 -5.95 18.46 -16.16
CA HIS A 159 -7.11 19.33 -16.24
C HIS A 159 -7.00 20.59 -15.38
N ARG A 160 -5.92 20.76 -14.62
CA ARG A 160 -5.74 21.91 -13.74
C ARG A 160 -5.68 23.20 -14.56
N SER A 161 -6.63 24.09 -14.29
CA SER A 161 -6.59 25.44 -14.84
C SER A 161 -5.41 26.22 -14.25
N ARG A 162 -4.46 26.64 -15.09
CA ARG A 162 -3.33 27.48 -14.68
C ARG A 162 -3.75 28.80 -14.00
N ARG A 163 -5.01 29.23 -14.19
CA ARG A 163 -5.57 30.46 -13.59
C ARG A 163 -5.92 30.29 -12.11
N LEU A 164 -6.26 29.09 -11.65
CA LEU A 164 -6.72 28.87 -10.28
C LEU A 164 -5.57 28.66 -9.29
N GLY A 165 -4.36 28.37 -9.75
CA GLY A 165 -3.13 28.33 -8.93
C GLY A 165 -3.11 27.31 -7.78
N LYS A 166 -4.24 26.68 -7.45
CA LYS A 166 -4.37 25.78 -6.33
C LYS A 166 -4.08 24.33 -6.77
N GLU A 167 -3.13 23.70 -6.11
CA GLU A 167 -2.80 22.30 -6.32
C GLU A 167 -3.87 21.37 -5.72
N THR A 168 -4.09 20.23 -6.37
CA THR A 168 -4.98 19.18 -5.87
C THR A 168 -4.15 18.19 -5.04
N THR A 169 -4.30 18.25 -3.73
CA THR A 169 -3.42 17.54 -2.79
C THR A 169 -4.09 16.44 -1.99
N THR A 170 -5.39 16.20 -2.24
CA THR A 170 -6.16 15.14 -1.58
C THR A 170 -7.00 14.36 -2.58
N GLN A 171 -7.30 13.10 -2.27
CA GLN A 171 -8.17 12.26 -3.12
C GLN A 171 -9.58 12.86 -3.28
N LEU A 172 -10.13 13.42 -2.21
CA LEU A 172 -11.45 14.07 -2.28
C LEU A 172 -11.43 15.26 -3.23
N ALA A 173 -10.40 16.12 -3.15
CA ALA A 173 -10.27 17.27 -4.07
C ALA A 173 -10.10 16.81 -5.52
N THR A 174 -9.35 15.72 -5.75
CA THR A 174 -9.18 15.10 -7.07
C THR A 174 -10.53 14.67 -7.66
N ILE A 175 -11.34 13.97 -6.87
CA ILE A 175 -12.66 13.49 -7.31
C ILE A 175 -13.63 14.64 -7.55
N LEU A 176 -13.62 15.67 -6.68
CA LEU A 176 -14.45 16.87 -6.85
C LEU A 176 -14.07 17.65 -8.11
N GLN A 177 -12.80 17.65 -8.49
CA GLN A 177 -12.32 18.32 -9.69
C GLN A 177 -12.69 17.55 -10.97
N LEU A 178 -12.55 16.22 -10.99
CA LEU A 178 -12.81 15.38 -12.15
C LEU A 178 -14.30 15.05 -12.31
N GLY A 179 -15.00 14.87 -11.21
CA GLY A 179 -16.37 14.37 -11.17
C GLY A 179 -16.44 12.83 -11.16
N SER A 180 -17.60 12.32 -10.78
CA SER A 180 -17.84 10.86 -10.69
C SER A 180 -17.83 10.19 -12.06
N ASP A 181 -18.33 10.84 -13.09
CA ASP A 181 -18.41 10.26 -14.44
C ASP A 181 -17.02 10.02 -15.02
N GLU A 182 -16.09 10.96 -14.84
CA GLU A 182 -14.71 10.80 -15.27
C GLU A 182 -14.00 9.71 -14.47
N LEU A 183 -14.21 9.65 -13.14
CA LEU A 183 -13.71 8.56 -12.31
C LEU A 183 -14.18 7.20 -12.83
N TYR A 184 -15.47 7.05 -13.13
CA TYR A 184 -16.02 5.80 -13.67
C TYR A 184 -15.44 5.47 -15.05
N SER A 185 -15.28 6.47 -15.91
CA SER A 185 -14.68 6.32 -17.23
C SER A 185 -13.23 5.84 -17.14
N LEU A 186 -12.42 6.45 -16.26
CA LEU A 186 -11.03 6.07 -16.03
C LEU A 186 -10.92 4.63 -15.51
N ILE A 187 -11.75 4.22 -14.55
CA ILE A 187 -11.74 2.84 -14.04
C ILE A 187 -12.14 1.86 -15.15
N ALA A 188 -13.19 2.17 -15.90
CA ALA A 188 -13.68 1.29 -16.96
C ALA A 188 -12.67 1.12 -18.11
N GLY A 189 -11.96 2.19 -18.47
CA GLY A 189 -10.95 2.20 -19.52
C GLY A 189 -9.58 1.62 -19.12
N SER A 190 -9.27 1.55 -17.82
CA SER A 190 -7.95 1.13 -17.36
C SER A 190 -7.70 -0.37 -17.54
N PRO A 191 -6.48 -0.82 -17.84
CA PRO A 191 -6.11 -2.22 -17.69
C PRO A 191 -6.20 -2.65 -16.24
N VAL A 192 -6.31 -3.97 -16.00
CA VAL A 192 -6.30 -4.55 -14.64
C VAL A 192 -4.93 -5.13 -14.35
N VAL A 193 -4.47 -4.96 -13.12
CA VAL A 193 -3.23 -5.61 -12.67
C VAL A 193 -3.44 -7.13 -12.62
N HIS A 194 -2.56 -7.85 -13.32
CA HIS A 194 -2.51 -9.30 -13.33
C HIS A 194 -1.14 -9.76 -12.81
N VAL A 195 -0.82 -9.45 -11.57
CA VAL A 195 0.41 -9.92 -10.91
C VAL A 195 0.03 -10.88 -9.79
N ASP A 196 0.43 -12.12 -9.96
CA ASP A 196 0.26 -13.16 -8.93
C ASP A 196 1.62 -13.44 -8.29
N HIS A 197 2.10 -12.49 -7.48
CA HIS A 197 3.37 -12.59 -6.76
C HIS A 197 3.22 -12.08 -5.31
N PRO A 198 3.66 -12.87 -4.30
CA PRO A 198 3.53 -12.46 -2.89
C PRO A 198 4.18 -11.10 -2.59
N GLY A 199 5.32 -10.79 -3.22
CA GLY A 199 6.00 -9.49 -3.08
C GLY A 199 5.18 -8.32 -3.57
N TRP A 200 4.46 -8.48 -4.70
CA TRP A 200 3.53 -7.45 -5.17
C TRP A 200 2.36 -7.26 -4.21
N GLN A 201 1.76 -8.36 -3.74
CA GLN A 201 0.67 -8.30 -2.76
C GLN A 201 1.11 -7.59 -1.48
N ALA A 202 2.32 -7.90 -1.00
CA ALA A 202 2.92 -7.23 0.14
C ALA A 202 3.15 -5.73 -0.11
N ALA A 203 3.63 -5.34 -1.30
CA ALA A 203 3.85 -3.94 -1.65
C ALA A 203 2.53 -3.14 -1.68
N VAL A 204 1.48 -3.66 -2.33
CA VAL A 204 0.14 -3.03 -2.34
C VAL A 204 -0.41 -2.90 -0.92
N SER A 205 -0.39 -3.98 -0.14
CA SER A 205 -0.90 -3.98 1.22
C SER A 205 -0.13 -3.03 2.14
N THR A 206 1.20 -2.97 1.98
CA THR A 206 2.05 -2.03 2.72
C THR A 206 1.71 -0.58 2.38
N ALA A 207 1.52 -0.24 1.11
CA ALA A 207 1.18 1.11 0.69
C ALA A 207 -0.16 1.58 1.31
N VAL A 208 -1.20 0.75 1.24
CA VAL A 208 -2.53 1.04 1.80
C VAL A 208 -2.48 1.13 3.32
N LEU A 209 -1.82 0.17 3.99
CA LEU A 209 -1.68 0.16 5.44
C LEU A 209 -0.89 1.36 5.96
N ALA A 210 0.25 1.67 5.34
CA ALA A 210 1.07 2.83 5.68
C ALA A 210 0.29 4.14 5.56
N SER A 211 -0.45 4.30 4.47
CA SER A 211 -1.30 5.45 4.22
C SER A 211 -2.39 5.62 5.28
N SER A 212 -3.03 4.52 5.69
CA SER A 212 -4.04 4.49 6.74
C SER A 212 -3.45 4.86 8.12
N ILE A 213 -2.28 4.30 8.47
CA ILE A 213 -1.56 4.63 9.70
C ILE A 213 -1.13 6.10 9.70
N ALA A 214 -0.57 6.59 8.61
CA ALA A 214 -0.14 7.97 8.46
C ALA A 214 -1.31 8.95 8.64
N ARG A 215 -2.47 8.65 8.06
CA ARG A 215 -3.71 9.42 8.25
C ARG A 215 -4.13 9.44 9.71
N ALA A 216 -4.17 8.28 10.35
CA ALA A 216 -4.60 8.15 11.74
C ALA A 216 -3.67 8.91 12.71
N TRP A 217 -2.35 8.78 12.54
CA TRP A 217 -1.38 9.52 13.35
C TRP A 217 -1.40 11.03 13.09
N SER A 218 -1.64 11.44 11.84
CA SER A 218 -1.71 12.86 11.48
C SER A 218 -2.91 13.57 12.11
N ASN A 219 -4.01 12.86 12.43
CA ASN A 219 -5.15 13.44 13.14
C ASN A 219 -4.80 13.94 14.56
N PHE A 220 -3.68 13.50 15.13
CA PHE A 220 -3.21 14.00 16.42
C PHE A 220 -2.43 15.32 16.32
N ARG A 221 -2.26 15.87 15.12
CA ARG A 221 -1.56 17.14 14.89
C ARG A 221 -2.49 18.16 14.25
N SER A 222 -2.60 19.32 14.87
CA SER A 222 -3.42 20.43 14.35
C SER A 222 -2.79 21.19 13.16
N ASP A 223 -1.47 21.04 12.95
CA ASP A 223 -0.71 21.69 11.88
C ASP A 223 -0.48 20.76 10.65
N ALA A 224 -1.15 19.62 10.62
CA ALA A 224 -1.06 18.63 9.56
C ALA A 224 -2.41 18.41 8.87
N SER A 225 -2.38 18.13 7.57
CA SER A 225 -3.54 17.64 6.83
C SER A 225 -3.44 16.11 6.72
N PRO A 226 -4.29 15.36 7.43
CA PRO A 226 -4.22 13.89 7.41
C PRO A 226 -4.41 13.31 6.02
N GLU A 227 -5.26 13.91 5.21
CA GLU A 227 -5.53 13.46 3.84
C GLU A 227 -4.32 13.67 2.91
N GLU A 228 -3.61 14.78 3.06
CA GLU A 228 -2.41 15.06 2.26
C GLU A 228 -1.26 14.12 2.60
N ILE A 229 -1.02 13.90 3.89
CA ILE A 229 0.03 12.98 4.36
C ILE A 229 -0.31 11.55 3.96
N SER A 230 -1.58 11.16 4.10
CA SER A 230 -2.09 9.85 3.67
C SER A 230 -1.86 9.62 2.18
N LEU A 231 -2.26 10.57 1.33
CA LEU A 231 -2.05 10.47 -0.12
C LEU A 231 -0.56 10.42 -0.48
N ALA A 232 0.28 11.28 0.08
CA ALA A 232 1.71 11.26 -0.17
C ALA A 232 2.36 9.94 0.28
N THR A 233 1.90 9.37 1.41
CA THR A 233 2.36 8.07 1.91
C THR A 233 1.98 6.95 0.95
N LEU A 234 0.73 6.93 0.48
CA LEU A 234 0.23 5.96 -0.50
C LEU A 234 1.06 6.01 -1.79
N LEU A 235 1.34 7.21 -2.29
CA LEU A 235 2.06 7.41 -3.55
C LEU A 235 3.58 7.18 -3.43
N SER A 236 4.13 7.09 -2.23
CA SER A 236 5.57 6.85 -2.01
C SER A 236 6.04 5.52 -2.62
N GLU A 237 5.17 4.52 -2.70
CA GLU A 237 5.47 3.19 -3.22
C GLU A 237 5.16 3.05 -4.73
N THR A 238 4.73 4.13 -5.42
CA THR A 238 4.31 4.09 -6.84
C THR A 238 5.37 3.49 -7.76
N GLY A 239 6.64 3.84 -7.57
CA GLY A 239 7.74 3.30 -8.39
C GLY A 239 7.86 1.79 -8.27
N GLU A 240 7.77 1.24 -7.06
CA GLU A 240 7.80 -0.20 -6.84
C GLU A 240 6.57 -0.89 -7.45
N LEU A 241 5.38 -0.34 -7.23
CA LEU A 241 4.14 -0.90 -7.73
C LEU A 241 4.11 -0.96 -9.27
N LEU A 242 4.60 0.09 -9.95
CA LEU A 242 4.70 0.08 -11.39
C LEU A 242 5.75 -0.90 -11.92
N LEU A 243 6.88 -1.05 -11.23
CA LEU A 243 7.87 -2.06 -11.59
C LEU A 243 7.30 -3.48 -11.44
N TRP A 244 6.50 -3.76 -10.42
CA TRP A 244 5.82 -5.06 -10.30
C TRP A 244 4.92 -5.37 -11.51
N HIS A 245 4.31 -4.35 -12.10
CA HIS A 245 3.44 -4.54 -13.26
C HIS A 245 4.20 -4.58 -14.59
N PHE A 246 5.21 -3.72 -14.78
CA PHE A 246 5.88 -3.54 -16.08
C PHE A 246 7.26 -4.19 -16.18
N ALA A 247 7.91 -4.50 -15.05
CA ALA A 247 9.26 -5.04 -14.99
C ALA A 247 9.46 -5.85 -13.69
N PRO A 248 8.66 -6.91 -13.45
CA PRO A 248 8.64 -7.64 -12.17
C PRO A 248 9.99 -8.28 -11.81
N GLU A 249 10.88 -8.45 -12.77
CA GLU A 249 12.23 -8.95 -12.55
C GLU A 249 13.07 -8.06 -11.61
N LEU A 250 12.84 -6.73 -11.64
CA LEU A 250 13.59 -5.80 -10.81
C LEU A 250 13.22 -5.92 -9.32
N PRO A 251 11.94 -5.85 -8.92
CA PRO A 251 11.59 -6.06 -7.51
C PRO A 251 11.82 -7.51 -7.05
N THR A 252 11.64 -8.51 -7.92
CA THR A 252 11.99 -9.90 -7.61
C THR A 252 13.50 -10.05 -7.37
N GLY A 253 14.34 -9.40 -8.19
CA GLY A 253 15.78 -9.37 -7.99
C GLY A 253 16.19 -8.70 -6.67
N ALA A 254 15.51 -7.60 -6.28
CA ALA A 254 15.76 -6.95 -5.00
C ALA A 254 15.40 -7.86 -3.80
N ILE A 255 14.31 -8.62 -3.88
CA ILE A 255 13.97 -9.64 -2.87
C ILE A 255 15.08 -10.69 -2.78
N ALA A 256 15.55 -11.21 -3.91
CA ALA A 256 16.61 -12.22 -3.95
C ALA A 256 17.95 -11.70 -3.39
N GLU A 257 18.29 -10.42 -3.60
CA GLU A 257 19.46 -9.77 -3.00
C GLU A 257 19.36 -9.75 -1.46
N PHE A 258 18.18 -9.44 -0.95
CA PHE A 258 17.90 -9.41 0.48
C PHE A 258 17.92 -10.81 1.10
N GLU A 259 17.22 -11.79 0.51
CA GLU A 259 17.11 -13.16 1.00
C GLU A 259 18.46 -13.89 0.98
N SER A 260 19.30 -13.63 -0.01
CA SER A 260 20.66 -14.21 -0.10
C SER A 260 21.65 -13.57 0.89
N GLY A 261 21.26 -12.52 1.61
CA GLY A 261 22.10 -11.79 2.55
C GLY A 261 23.17 -10.90 1.86
N ARG A 262 23.11 -10.72 0.52
CA ARG A 262 23.97 -9.75 -0.19
C ARG A 262 23.60 -8.30 0.11
N ALA A 263 22.37 -8.08 0.50
CA ALA A 263 21.92 -6.79 1.02
C ALA A 263 21.29 -6.96 2.42
N ASN A 264 21.58 -6.03 3.32
CA ASN A 264 21.00 -5.98 4.67
C ASN A 264 19.95 -4.88 4.85
N ARG A 265 19.69 -4.12 3.79
CA ARG A 265 18.68 -3.05 3.75
C ARG A 265 17.97 -3.07 2.40
N THR A 266 16.69 -2.79 2.40
CA THR A 266 15.86 -2.75 1.19
C THR A 266 16.44 -1.83 0.11
N GLY A 267 16.88 -0.62 0.47
CA GLY A 267 17.48 0.31 -0.50
C GLY A 267 18.75 -0.23 -1.16
N LEU A 268 19.59 -0.97 -0.42
CA LEU A 268 20.78 -1.61 -0.99
C LEU A 268 20.39 -2.77 -1.93
N ALA A 269 19.39 -3.56 -1.55
CA ALA A 269 18.87 -4.63 -2.38
C ALA A 269 18.32 -4.09 -3.73
N GLN A 270 17.61 -2.98 -3.69
CA GLN A 270 17.12 -2.30 -4.89
C GLN A 270 18.25 -1.75 -5.75
N LEU A 271 19.27 -1.12 -5.15
CA LEU A 271 20.47 -0.66 -5.87
C LEU A 271 21.23 -1.81 -6.55
N ASN A 272 21.38 -2.93 -5.87
CA ASN A 272 22.04 -4.11 -6.43
C ASN A 272 21.25 -4.71 -7.60
N SER A 273 19.92 -4.72 -7.51
CA SER A 273 19.05 -5.32 -8.53
C SER A 273 18.80 -4.39 -9.73
N ALA A 274 18.54 -3.11 -9.48
CA ALA A 274 18.03 -2.17 -10.47
C ALA A 274 18.99 -1.00 -10.78
N GLY A 275 20.02 -0.79 -9.95
CA GLY A 275 20.90 0.37 -10.06
C GLY A 275 20.34 1.66 -9.47
N PHE A 276 19.11 1.63 -8.95
CA PHE A 276 18.44 2.76 -8.29
C PHE A 276 17.48 2.26 -7.21
N THR A 277 17.06 3.14 -6.30
CA THR A 277 16.00 2.80 -5.36
C THR A 277 14.63 3.07 -5.99
N PHE A 278 13.62 2.27 -5.63
CA PHE A 278 12.28 2.44 -6.20
C PHE A 278 11.64 3.77 -5.79
N ARG A 279 12.03 4.31 -4.62
CA ARG A 279 11.67 5.67 -4.23
C ARG A 279 12.26 6.74 -5.16
N GLN A 280 13.48 6.56 -5.67
CA GLN A 280 14.04 7.49 -6.68
C GLN A 280 13.18 7.48 -7.94
N LEU A 281 12.73 6.30 -8.39
CA LEU A 281 11.80 6.19 -9.51
C LEU A 281 10.47 6.92 -9.24
N THR A 282 9.89 6.74 -8.04
CA THR A 282 8.68 7.49 -7.65
C THR A 282 8.88 9.00 -7.78
N LEU A 283 10.02 9.52 -7.32
CA LEU A 283 10.31 10.96 -7.37
C LEU A 283 10.48 11.48 -8.79
N VAL A 284 11.20 10.74 -9.64
CA VAL A 284 11.36 11.12 -11.05
C VAL A 284 10.01 11.07 -11.79
N LEU A 285 9.20 10.05 -11.52
CA LEU A 285 7.85 9.96 -12.09
C LEU A 285 6.95 11.10 -11.61
N ALA A 286 7.03 11.49 -10.32
CA ALA A 286 6.27 12.62 -9.80
C ALA A 286 6.63 13.92 -10.52
N ASP A 287 7.92 14.15 -10.80
CA ASP A 287 8.39 15.32 -11.56
C ASP A 287 7.92 15.26 -13.03
N VAL A 288 8.02 14.10 -13.68
CA VAL A 288 7.60 13.91 -15.08
C VAL A 288 6.09 14.07 -15.26
N TRP A 289 5.28 13.59 -14.32
CA TRP A 289 3.83 13.75 -14.31
C TRP A 289 3.36 15.10 -13.78
N GLN A 290 4.31 15.95 -13.33
CA GLN A 290 4.00 17.25 -12.76
C GLN A 290 3.03 17.16 -11.57
N LEU A 291 3.21 16.14 -10.72
CA LEU A 291 2.40 15.98 -9.53
C LEU A 291 2.53 17.18 -8.61
N PRO A 292 1.54 17.46 -7.73
CA PRO A 292 1.57 18.60 -6.82
C PRO A 292 2.88 18.69 -6.06
N GLN A 293 3.45 19.90 -6.00
CA GLN A 293 4.75 20.11 -5.38
C GLN A 293 4.76 19.67 -3.91
N MET A 294 3.66 19.88 -3.21
CA MET A 294 3.52 19.48 -1.81
C MET A 294 3.64 17.94 -1.66
N ILE A 295 2.99 17.14 -2.52
CA ILE A 295 3.11 15.68 -2.52
C ILE A 295 4.57 15.27 -2.78
N SER A 296 5.20 15.84 -3.81
CA SER A 296 6.61 15.55 -4.12
C SER A 296 7.55 15.92 -2.96
N GLN A 297 7.31 17.04 -2.26
CA GLN A 297 8.09 17.45 -1.10
C GLN A 297 7.94 16.47 0.08
N LEU A 298 6.72 16.00 0.35
CA LEU A 298 6.49 15.00 1.39
C LEU A 298 7.21 13.68 1.05
N ILE A 299 7.14 13.21 -0.20
CA ILE A 299 7.88 12.02 -0.63
C ILE A 299 9.39 12.25 -0.53
N ARG A 300 9.91 13.43 -0.90
CA ARG A 300 11.35 13.78 -0.81
C ARG A 300 11.89 13.89 0.61
N GLY A 301 11.03 14.14 1.57
CA GLY A 301 11.47 14.34 2.95
C GLY A 301 11.81 15.78 3.31
N VAL A 302 11.29 16.77 2.59
CA VAL A 302 11.62 18.18 2.80
C VAL A 302 10.86 18.79 3.97
N ASP A 303 9.58 18.45 4.12
CA ASP A 303 8.72 18.90 5.23
C ASP A 303 8.88 17.97 6.43
N ARG A 304 9.81 18.28 7.29
CA ARG A 304 10.28 17.35 8.33
C ARG A 304 9.21 16.76 9.24
N PRO A 305 8.31 17.50 9.92
CA PRO A 305 7.34 16.88 10.82
C PRO A 305 6.38 15.95 10.11
N ARG A 306 5.79 16.39 8.98
CA ARG A 306 4.82 15.63 8.19
C ARG A 306 5.48 14.46 7.48
N THR A 307 6.69 14.65 6.97
CA THR A 307 7.49 13.60 6.33
C THR A 307 7.85 12.48 7.29
N HIS A 308 8.22 12.80 8.52
CA HIS A 308 8.55 11.77 9.51
C HIS A 308 7.34 10.90 9.83
N ILE A 309 6.11 11.48 9.91
CA ILE A 309 4.89 10.69 10.08
C ILE A 309 4.74 9.70 8.92
N ALA A 310 4.88 10.16 7.67
CA ALA A 310 4.78 9.31 6.50
C ALA A 310 5.83 8.19 6.49
N GLN A 311 7.10 8.53 6.76
CA GLN A 311 8.20 7.56 6.74
C GLN A 311 8.06 6.50 7.85
N ILE A 312 7.75 6.92 9.08
CA ILE A 312 7.57 5.98 10.20
C ILE A 312 6.33 5.11 9.97
N ALA A 313 5.27 5.65 9.36
CA ALA A 313 4.10 4.86 8.99
C ALA A 313 4.43 3.78 7.94
N ILE A 314 5.29 4.06 6.96
CA ILE A 314 5.77 3.07 5.99
C ILE A 314 6.58 1.98 6.70
N ASP A 315 7.51 2.35 7.58
CA ASP A 315 8.33 1.37 8.30
C ASP A 315 7.46 0.52 9.23
N CYS A 316 6.55 1.13 9.99
CA CYS A 316 5.60 0.42 10.84
C CYS A 316 4.72 -0.54 10.03
N ALA A 317 4.18 -0.11 8.89
CA ALA A 317 3.40 -0.97 8.01
C ALA A 317 4.21 -2.17 7.48
N ARG A 318 5.46 -1.95 7.08
CA ARG A 318 6.38 -3.03 6.66
C ARG A 318 6.63 -4.02 7.79
N HIS A 319 6.90 -3.54 9.01
CA HIS A 319 7.10 -4.40 10.17
C HIS A 319 5.83 -5.21 10.50
N LEU A 320 4.66 -4.59 10.49
CA LEU A 320 3.38 -5.27 10.71
C LEU A 320 3.09 -6.33 9.64
N MET A 321 3.40 -6.04 8.37
CA MET A 321 3.20 -6.98 7.26
C MET A 321 4.18 -8.17 7.32
N GLN A 322 5.39 -7.96 7.84
CA GLN A 322 6.36 -9.04 8.07
C GLN A 322 5.93 -9.94 9.22
N ASN A 323 5.62 -9.35 10.35
CA ASN A 323 5.17 -10.05 11.55
C ASN A 323 4.46 -9.04 12.47
N PRO A 324 3.18 -9.25 12.85
CA PRO A 324 2.49 -8.40 13.81
C PRO A 324 3.17 -8.29 15.19
N ASP A 325 4.02 -9.25 15.54
CA ASP A 325 4.86 -9.25 16.76
C ASP A 325 6.31 -8.83 16.49
N ASN A 326 6.54 -8.06 15.43
CA ASN A 326 7.89 -7.63 15.04
C ASN A 326 8.55 -6.79 16.16
N PRO A 327 9.77 -7.16 16.62
CA PRO A 327 10.46 -6.47 17.71
C PRO A 327 10.86 -5.02 17.40
N ALA A 328 10.72 -4.58 16.13
CA ALA A 328 10.95 -3.18 15.73
C ALA A 328 9.75 -2.26 16.05
N LEU A 329 8.53 -2.80 16.20
CA LEU A 329 7.31 -2.01 16.40
C LEU A 329 7.38 -1.09 17.63
N PRO A 330 7.90 -1.50 18.82
CA PRO A 330 8.10 -0.58 19.94
C PRO A 330 8.99 0.61 19.57
N SER A 331 10.03 0.39 18.74
CA SER A 331 10.90 1.47 18.25
C SER A 331 10.17 2.43 17.33
N ASP A 332 9.30 1.93 16.44
CA ASP A 332 8.49 2.76 15.54
C ASP A 332 7.55 3.66 16.36
N ILE A 333 6.90 3.12 17.39
CA ILE A 333 6.06 3.90 18.32
C ILE A 333 6.88 4.92 19.11
N GLY A 334 8.08 4.55 19.57
CA GLY A 334 9.01 5.48 20.20
C GLY A 334 9.39 6.64 19.26
N ASN A 335 9.67 6.33 18.00
CA ASN A 335 10.03 7.32 16.99
C ASN A 335 8.85 8.26 16.67
N ILE A 336 7.65 7.71 16.40
CA ILE A 336 6.50 8.57 16.08
C ILE A 336 6.09 9.46 17.26
N SER A 337 6.24 9.01 18.50
CA SER A 337 5.92 9.80 19.69
C SER A 337 6.75 11.09 19.81
N GLN A 338 7.96 11.12 19.22
CA GLN A 338 8.81 12.32 19.16
C GLN A 338 8.28 13.36 18.17
N HIS A 339 7.51 12.92 17.16
CA HIS A 339 6.97 13.79 16.11
C HIS A 339 5.50 14.18 16.36
N ILE A 340 4.86 13.56 17.36
CA ILE A 340 3.49 13.88 17.80
C ILE A 340 3.52 14.15 19.31
N PRO A 341 4.08 15.29 19.75
CA PRO A 341 4.24 15.60 21.15
C PRO A 341 2.89 15.74 21.86
N GLY A 342 2.84 15.31 23.13
CA GLY A 342 1.63 15.43 23.95
C GLY A 342 0.60 14.33 23.74
N VAL A 343 0.87 13.35 22.88
CA VAL A 343 0.01 12.18 22.69
C VAL A 343 0.63 10.96 23.37
N ALA A 344 -0.14 10.29 24.21
CA ALA A 344 0.29 9.07 24.89
C ALA A 344 0.56 7.95 23.88
N LYS A 345 1.58 7.13 24.14
CA LYS A 345 1.99 6.03 23.25
C LYS A 345 0.87 5.01 23.05
N GLU A 346 0.07 4.77 24.08
CA GLU A 346 -1.12 3.91 24.05
C GLU A 346 -2.10 4.36 22.97
N LYS A 347 -2.28 5.68 22.83
CA LYS A 347 -3.17 6.26 21.82
C LYS A 347 -2.59 6.13 20.41
N LEU A 348 -1.26 6.25 20.24
CA LEU A 348 -0.59 6.00 18.97
C LEU A 348 -0.70 4.52 18.55
N ILE A 349 -0.67 3.61 19.52
CA ILE A 349 -0.83 2.17 19.27
C ILE A 349 -2.31 1.83 18.99
N SER A 350 -3.26 2.50 19.65
CA SER A 350 -4.69 2.18 19.51
C SER A 350 -5.20 2.28 18.07
N VAL A 351 -4.59 3.14 17.26
CA VAL A 351 -4.95 3.32 15.85
C VAL A 351 -4.34 2.27 14.91
N LEU A 352 -3.43 1.42 15.41
CA LEU A 352 -2.87 0.33 14.60
C LEU A 352 -3.92 -0.77 14.41
N PRO A 353 -4.05 -1.31 13.20
CA PRO A 353 -5.03 -2.35 12.86
C PRO A 353 -4.54 -3.75 13.28
N ILE A 354 -4.28 -3.93 14.55
CA ILE A 354 -3.78 -5.16 15.17
C ILE A 354 -4.66 -5.55 16.37
N SER A 355 -4.55 -6.79 16.86
CA SER A 355 -5.31 -7.27 18.02
C SER A 355 -4.89 -6.53 19.31
N ASP A 356 -5.77 -6.51 20.29
CA ASP A 356 -5.47 -5.88 21.59
C ASP A 356 -4.34 -6.60 22.35
N GLU A 357 -4.17 -7.90 22.12
CA GLU A 357 -3.04 -8.66 22.63
C GLU A 357 -1.70 -8.16 22.04
N GLN A 358 -1.67 -7.94 20.73
CA GLN A 358 -0.49 -7.36 20.05
C GLN A 358 -0.22 -5.92 20.48
N LYS A 359 -1.25 -5.11 20.67
CA LYS A 359 -1.10 -3.75 21.24
C LYS A 359 -0.46 -3.80 22.63
N THR A 360 -0.90 -4.73 23.46
CA THR A 360 -0.33 -4.93 24.81
C THR A 360 1.13 -5.37 24.73
N HIS A 361 1.47 -6.26 23.80
CA HIS A 361 2.86 -6.69 23.59
C HIS A 361 3.78 -5.53 23.18
N ILE A 362 3.33 -4.67 22.24
CA ILE A 362 4.08 -3.48 21.83
C ILE A 362 4.30 -2.53 23.03
N LEU A 363 3.26 -2.33 23.86
CA LEU A 363 3.34 -1.50 25.07
C LEU A 363 4.37 -2.05 26.06
N ALA A 364 4.38 -3.36 26.31
CA ALA A 364 5.34 -4.01 27.19
C ALA A 364 6.78 -3.77 26.70
N GLY A 365 7.05 -3.93 25.41
CA GLY A 365 8.37 -3.67 24.81
C GLY A 365 8.83 -2.20 24.86
N LEU A 366 7.92 -1.26 25.11
CA LEU A 366 8.25 0.17 25.33
C LEU A 366 8.70 0.45 26.77
N SER A 367 8.29 -0.39 27.73
CA SER A 367 8.60 -0.22 29.15
C SER A 367 9.97 -0.81 29.53
N GLU A 368 10.54 -1.67 28.68
CA GLU A 368 11.83 -2.33 28.87
C GLU A 368 13.03 -1.51 28.34
N LYS A 369 12.79 -0.38 27.70
CA LYS A 369 13.80 0.56 27.17
C LYS A 369 13.76 1.90 27.91
#